data_a3c49130b0be3b93c0157a8e1d6ffadd
#
_entry.id   a3c49130b0be3b93c0157a8e1d6ffadd
#
_cell.length_a   1.000
_cell.length_b   1.000
_cell.length_c   1.000
_cell.angle_alpha   90.00
_cell.angle_beta   90.00
_cell.angle_gamma   90.00
#
_symmetry.space_group_name_H-M   'P 1'
#
loop_
_entity.id
_entity.type
_entity.pdbx_description
1 polymer ?
#
loop_
_entity_poly.entity_id
_entity_poly.type
_entity_poly.pdbx_seq_one_letter_code
_entity_poly.pdbx_strand_id
1 'polypeptide(L)'
;MIVRDGSRLRVQGSINMGNVKSLLDAGLQQLNPELKEIDFSGLEEVDSSAISMVLEWLRVSQSRHLQLSVVNMPDNMKSLASLYGVLELIPSSGGG
;
A
#
# COMPACT_ATOMS: atom_id res chain seq x y z
N MET A 1 -4.82 -0.01 10.59
CA MET A 1 -5.92 -0.99 10.43
C MET A 1 -6.14 -1.29 8.95
N ILE A 2 -6.37 -2.55 8.64
CA ILE A 2 -6.61 -3.01 7.26
C ILE A 2 -8.01 -3.58 7.18
N VAL A 3 -8.79 -3.12 6.18
CA VAL A 3 -10.15 -3.59 5.95
C VAL A 3 -10.29 -4.04 4.51
N ARG A 4 -10.71 -5.29 4.29
CA ARG A 4 -10.99 -5.81 2.96
C ARG A 4 -12.41 -5.43 2.56
N ASP A 5 -12.56 -4.85 1.38
CA ASP A 5 -13.85 -4.43 0.85
C ASP A 5 -13.92 -4.83 -0.63
N GLY A 6 -14.39 -6.03 -0.89
CA GLY A 6 -14.45 -6.56 -2.24
C GLY A 6 -13.07 -6.70 -2.86
N SER A 7 -12.82 -6.01 -3.95
CA SER A 7 -11.53 -6.04 -4.64
C SER A 7 -10.55 -4.98 -4.12
N ARG A 8 -10.91 -4.27 -3.05
CA ARG A 8 -10.13 -3.16 -2.51
C ARG A 8 -9.68 -3.47 -1.10
N LEU A 9 -8.42 -3.20 -0.80
CA LEU A 9 -7.87 -3.29 0.55
C LEU A 9 -7.68 -1.87 1.06
N ARG A 10 -8.41 -1.51 2.10
CA ARG A 10 -8.34 -0.18 2.67
C ARG A 10 -7.40 -0.17 3.86
N VAL A 11 -6.44 0.75 3.86
CA VAL A 11 -5.48 0.90 4.94
C VAL A 11 -5.79 2.20 5.65
N GLN A 12 -6.06 2.13 6.95
CA GLN A 12 -6.54 3.27 7.74
C GLN A 12 -5.64 3.52 8.94
N GLY A 13 -5.63 4.76 9.40
CA GLY A 13 -4.88 5.16 10.58
C GLY A 13 -3.46 5.51 10.26
N SER A 14 -2.55 5.27 11.20
CA SER A 14 -1.15 5.62 11.05
C SER A 14 -0.31 4.39 10.77
N ILE A 15 0.76 4.57 10.01
CA ILE A 15 1.74 3.51 9.73
C ILE A 15 3.10 3.99 10.24
N ASN A 16 3.69 3.22 11.14
CA ASN A 16 4.98 3.54 11.71
C ASN A 16 5.76 2.26 12.01
N MET A 17 6.98 2.41 12.47
CA MET A 17 7.84 1.27 12.74
C MET A 17 7.29 0.34 13.82
N GLY A 18 6.41 0.86 14.68
CA GLY A 18 5.80 0.07 15.75
C GLY A 18 4.70 -0.86 15.27
N ASN A 19 4.04 -0.54 14.16
CA ASN A 19 2.91 -1.35 13.68
C ASN A 19 3.08 -1.89 12.26
N VAL A 20 4.14 -1.52 11.57
CA VAL A 20 4.28 -1.86 10.15
C VAL A 20 4.35 -3.37 9.91
N LYS A 21 4.96 -4.12 10.81
CA LYS A 21 5.08 -5.56 10.61
C LYS A 21 3.71 -6.23 10.66
N SER A 22 2.88 -5.84 11.62
CA SER A 22 1.51 -6.38 11.69
C SER A 22 0.70 -6.04 10.45
N LEU A 23 0.84 -4.82 9.97
CA LEU A 23 0.12 -4.38 8.76
C LEU A 23 0.64 -5.10 7.53
N LEU A 24 1.96 -5.25 7.44
CA LEU A 24 2.57 -5.97 6.33
C LEU A 24 2.05 -7.40 6.25
N ASP A 25 2.08 -8.12 7.37
CA ASP A 25 1.65 -9.52 7.40
C ASP A 25 0.16 -9.65 7.09
N ALA A 26 -0.65 -8.75 7.65
CA ALA A 26 -2.09 -8.77 7.39
C ALA A 26 -2.40 -8.53 5.91
N GLY A 27 -1.69 -7.60 5.28
CA GLY A 27 -1.88 -7.31 3.87
C GLY A 27 -1.43 -8.45 2.98
N LEU A 28 -0.32 -9.10 3.32
CA LEU A 28 0.16 -10.24 2.54
C LEU A 28 -0.86 -11.38 2.50
N GLN A 29 -1.61 -11.55 3.59
CA GLN A 29 -2.65 -12.58 3.64
C GLN A 29 -3.85 -12.26 2.75
N GLN A 30 -4.01 -11.00 2.37
CA GLN A 30 -5.13 -10.56 1.52
C GLN A 30 -4.79 -10.60 0.03
N LEU A 31 -3.55 -10.85 -0.33
CA LEU A 31 -3.14 -10.85 -1.74
C LEU A 31 -3.68 -12.09 -2.44
N ASN A 32 -4.61 -11.88 -3.36
CA ASN A 32 -5.17 -12.94 -4.18
C ASN A 32 -5.66 -12.32 -5.50
N PRO A 33 -6.06 -13.13 -6.50
CA PRO A 33 -6.46 -12.57 -7.79
C PRO A 33 -7.67 -11.65 -7.76
N GLU A 34 -8.47 -11.70 -6.70
CA GLU A 34 -9.64 -10.84 -6.57
C GLU A 34 -9.27 -9.45 -6.08
N LEU A 35 -8.13 -9.30 -5.41
CA LEU A 35 -7.68 -8.00 -4.93
C LEU A 35 -7.09 -7.20 -6.07
N LYS A 36 -7.62 -6.01 -6.33
CA LYS A 36 -7.19 -5.16 -7.44
C LYS A 36 -6.56 -3.86 -6.98
N GLU A 37 -6.95 -3.35 -5.81
CA GLU A 37 -6.52 -2.03 -5.37
C GLU A 37 -6.17 -2.01 -3.90
N ILE A 38 -5.15 -1.22 -3.57
CA ILE A 38 -4.86 -0.83 -2.20
C ILE A 38 -5.26 0.64 -2.07
N ASP A 39 -6.14 0.95 -1.14
CA ASP A 39 -6.69 2.29 -0.94
C ASP A 39 -6.12 2.89 0.33
N PHE A 40 -5.40 3.99 0.18
CA PHE A 40 -4.77 4.71 1.30
C PHE A 40 -5.53 5.95 1.73
N SER A 41 -6.79 6.11 1.30
CA SER A 41 -7.55 7.32 1.60
C SER A 41 -7.77 7.54 3.12
N GLY A 42 -7.72 6.48 3.90
CA GLY A 42 -7.92 6.56 5.34
C GLY A 42 -6.65 6.76 6.16
N LEU A 43 -5.50 6.97 5.52
CA LEU A 43 -4.24 7.16 6.25
C LEU A 43 -4.17 8.56 6.87
N GLU A 44 -3.64 8.61 8.10
CA GLU A 44 -3.43 9.87 8.82
C GLU A 44 -1.95 10.24 8.79
N GLU A 45 -1.11 9.50 9.50
CA GLU A 45 0.32 9.76 9.54
C GLU A 45 1.10 8.54 9.07
N VAL A 46 2.18 8.79 8.34
CA VAL A 46 3.03 7.72 7.84
C VAL A 46 4.49 8.13 8.00
N ASP A 47 5.35 7.13 8.25
CA ASP A 47 6.79 7.31 8.16
C ASP A 47 7.33 6.44 7.02
N SER A 48 8.64 6.37 6.88
CA SER A 48 9.26 5.66 5.77
C SER A 48 8.97 4.16 5.77
N SER A 49 8.55 3.60 6.90
CA SER A 49 8.20 2.18 6.95
C SER A 49 6.99 1.86 6.07
N ALA A 50 6.10 2.85 5.87
CA ALA A 50 4.95 2.67 4.97
C ALA A 50 5.39 2.42 3.54
N ILE A 51 6.46 3.08 3.10
CA ILE A 51 6.99 2.90 1.76
C ILE A 51 7.53 1.48 1.59
N SER A 52 8.30 1.01 2.56
CA SER A 52 8.82 -0.36 2.54
C SER A 52 7.69 -1.39 2.50
N MET A 53 6.63 -1.13 3.27
CA MET A 53 5.47 -2.03 3.31
C MET A 53 4.79 -2.14 1.95
N VAL A 54 4.52 -1.01 1.31
CA VAL A 54 3.81 -1.04 0.03
C VAL A 54 4.67 -1.67 -1.06
N LEU A 55 5.98 -1.41 -1.05
CA LEU A 55 6.88 -2.02 -2.02
C LEU A 55 6.94 -3.54 -1.85
N GLU A 56 6.92 -4.02 -0.61
CA GLU A 56 6.91 -5.46 -0.37
C GLU A 56 5.60 -6.10 -0.83
N TRP A 57 4.47 -5.47 -0.57
CA TRP A 57 3.19 -5.96 -1.08
C TRP A 57 3.20 -6.04 -2.60
N LEU A 58 3.74 -5.02 -3.26
CA LEU A 58 3.81 -5.00 -4.73
C LEU A 58 4.77 -6.07 -5.25
N ARG A 59 5.92 -6.25 -4.57
CA ARG A 59 6.88 -7.27 -4.96
C ARG A 59 6.26 -8.67 -4.91
N VAL A 60 5.56 -8.98 -3.82
CA VAL A 60 4.93 -10.28 -3.65
C VAL A 60 3.80 -10.46 -4.66
N SER A 61 3.01 -9.41 -4.91
CA SER A 61 1.93 -9.51 -5.89
C SER A 61 2.48 -9.80 -7.29
N GLN A 62 3.59 -9.17 -7.66
CA GLN A 62 4.22 -9.42 -8.95
C GLN A 62 4.75 -10.85 -9.04
N SER A 63 5.32 -11.37 -7.96
CA SER A 63 5.82 -12.75 -7.96
C SER A 63 4.69 -13.76 -8.09
N ARG A 64 3.47 -13.39 -7.73
CA ARG A 64 2.28 -14.23 -7.86
C ARG A 64 1.48 -13.91 -9.13
N HIS A 65 2.01 -13.04 -10.00
CA HIS A 65 1.36 -12.60 -11.22
C HIS A 65 0.02 -11.92 -10.96
N LEU A 66 -0.08 -11.19 -9.87
CA LEU A 66 -1.26 -10.40 -9.54
C LEU A 66 -1.07 -8.98 -10.05
N GLN A 67 -2.16 -8.38 -10.50
CA GLN A 67 -2.15 -6.97 -10.93
C GLN A 67 -2.79 -6.14 -9.83
N LEU A 68 -1.97 -5.33 -9.18
CA LEU A 68 -2.38 -4.56 -8.04
C LEU A 68 -1.99 -3.10 -8.26
N SER A 69 -2.92 -2.18 -8.02
CA SER A 69 -2.62 -0.76 -8.09
C SER A 69 -2.93 -0.09 -6.76
N VAL A 70 -2.31 1.06 -6.55
CA VAL A 70 -2.48 1.86 -5.34
C VAL A 70 -3.33 3.08 -5.70
N VAL A 71 -4.36 3.35 -4.89
CA VAL A 71 -5.24 4.48 -5.13
C VAL A 71 -5.29 5.38 -3.89
N ASN A 72 -5.57 6.64 -4.12
CA ASN A 72 -5.78 7.64 -3.06
C ASN A 72 -4.60 7.78 -2.10
N MET A 73 -3.39 7.72 -2.64
CA MET A 73 -2.19 7.91 -1.84
C MET A 73 -2.16 9.35 -1.32
N PRO A 74 -2.06 9.57 0.00
CA PRO A 74 -2.03 10.93 0.52
C PRO A 74 -0.71 11.63 0.18
N ASP A 75 -0.72 12.96 0.23
CA ASP A 75 0.43 13.77 -0.16
C ASP A 75 1.67 13.48 0.68
N ASN A 76 1.49 13.25 2.00
CA ASN A 76 2.64 12.92 2.84
C ASN A 76 3.31 11.62 2.41
N MET A 77 2.53 10.64 1.99
CA MET A 77 3.09 9.37 1.51
C MET A 77 3.72 9.54 0.13
N LYS A 78 3.08 10.32 -0.76
CA LYS A 78 3.66 10.63 -2.07
C LYS A 78 5.02 11.33 -1.94
N SER A 79 5.10 12.27 -0.99
CA SER A 79 6.35 12.99 -0.75
C SER A 79 7.45 12.05 -0.30
N LEU A 80 7.15 11.10 0.60
CA LEU A 80 8.13 10.12 1.03
C LEU A 80 8.57 9.23 -0.12
N ALA A 81 7.63 8.74 -0.91
CA ALA A 81 7.96 7.89 -2.05
C ALA A 81 8.82 8.61 -3.07
N SER A 82 8.53 9.89 -3.32
CA SER A 82 9.31 10.72 -4.21
C SER A 82 10.72 10.95 -3.67
N LEU A 83 10.82 11.23 -2.37
CA LEU A 83 12.12 11.45 -1.71
C LEU A 83 13.03 10.25 -1.85
N TYR A 84 12.48 9.04 -1.74
CA TYR A 84 13.25 7.81 -1.88
C TYR A 84 13.40 7.35 -3.32
N GLY A 85 12.85 8.11 -4.28
CA GLY A 85 12.97 7.79 -5.70
C GLY A 85 12.18 6.57 -6.14
N VAL A 86 11.14 6.21 -5.41
CA VAL A 86 10.37 4.99 -5.70
C VAL A 86 8.92 5.25 -6.09
N LEU A 87 8.53 6.52 -6.18
CA LEU A 87 7.14 6.84 -6.55
C LEU A 87 6.76 6.22 -7.89
N GLU A 88 7.70 6.20 -8.83
CA GLU A 88 7.47 5.64 -10.15
C GLU A 88 7.28 4.12 -10.14
N LEU A 89 7.74 3.46 -9.08
CA LEU A 89 7.61 2.00 -8.95
C LEU A 89 6.25 1.59 -8.43
N ILE A 90 5.46 2.54 -7.94
CA ILE A 90 4.16 2.25 -7.35
C ILE A 90 3.08 2.45 -8.41
N PRO A 91 2.46 1.39 -8.91
CA PRO A 91 1.41 1.54 -9.92
C PRO A 91 0.20 2.22 -9.29
N SER A 92 -0.25 3.31 -9.91
CA SER A 92 -1.43 4.01 -9.44
C SER A 92 -2.46 4.05 -10.56
N SER A 93 -3.75 4.03 -10.16
CA SER A 93 -4.83 4.16 -11.11
C SER A 93 -5.63 5.42 -10.80
N GLY A 94 -6.48 5.80 -11.73
CA GLY A 94 -7.31 6.98 -11.54
C GLY A 94 -6.58 8.29 -11.76
N GLY A 95 -5.47 8.28 -12.46
CA GLY A 95 -4.74 9.49 -12.79
C GLY A 95 -4.04 10.11 -11.59
N GLY A 96 -3.79 9.31 -10.56
CA GLY A 96 -3.17 9.77 -9.34
C GLY A 96 -1.75 10.20 -9.50
#